data_dc3d8d0a2a1bc51d0143d9e235f0d35f
#
_entry.id   dc3d8d0a2a1bc51d0143d9e235f0d35f
#
_cell.length_a   1.000
_cell.length_b   1.000
_cell.length_c   1.000
_cell.angle_alpha   90.00
_cell.angle_beta   90.00
_cell.angle_gamma   90.00
#
_symmetry.space_group_name_H-M   'P 1'
#
loop_
_entity.id
_entity.type
_entity.pdbx_description
1 polymer ?
#
loop_
_entity_poly.entity_id
_entity_poly.type
_entity_poly.pdbx_seq_one_letter_code
_entity_poly.pdbx_strand_id
1 'polypeptide(L)'
;MIAHKRYRQGQILKLLSGEPVANQDDLRRRLVHLGMRVTQATLSRDLRELKLVKTSEGYRPLSAAVAEETSSPLPVLARALKEFLLDFRPAQNLLVLKTPPGGAQPLAAAVDAEHWKEVAGTLAGDDTVLIITPSRSARAAIQKRMEEMLR
;
A
#
# COMPACT_ATOMS: atom_id res chain seq x y z
N MET A 1 0.92 16.75 22.14
CA MET A 1 -0.28 16.75 21.29
C MET A 1 -0.76 15.30 21.14
N ILE A 2 -1.99 15.01 21.50
CA ILE A 2 -2.59 13.68 21.26
C ILE A 2 -2.97 13.64 19.79
N ALA A 3 -2.20 12.91 19.00
CA ALA A 3 -2.51 12.77 17.58
C ALA A 3 -3.86 12.08 17.39
N HIS A 4 -4.68 12.61 16.48
CA HIS A 4 -5.97 12.02 16.13
C HIS A 4 -5.78 10.55 15.74
N LYS A 5 -6.63 9.64 16.24
CA LYS A 5 -6.46 8.19 16.10
C LYS A 5 -6.15 7.75 14.65
N ARG A 6 -6.93 8.19 13.67
CA ARG A 6 -6.75 7.83 12.27
C ARG A 6 -5.42 8.33 11.70
N TYR A 7 -5.01 9.53 12.06
CA TYR A 7 -3.71 10.07 11.64
C TYR A 7 -2.56 9.27 12.23
N ARG A 8 -2.64 8.93 13.54
CA ARG A 8 -1.64 8.11 14.21
C ARG A 8 -1.53 6.71 13.59
N GLN A 9 -2.67 6.07 13.30
CA GLN A 9 -2.70 4.76 12.65
C GLN A 9 -2.09 4.81 11.23
N GLY A 10 -2.34 5.86 10.49
CA GLY A 10 -1.70 6.11 9.19
C GLY A 10 -0.18 6.25 9.31
N GLN A 11 0.32 6.95 10.33
CA GLN A 11 1.76 7.07 10.56
C GLN A 11 2.40 5.73 11.01
N ILE A 12 1.69 4.92 11.79
CA ILE A 12 2.13 3.56 12.14
C ILE A 12 2.33 2.73 10.87
N LEU A 13 1.35 2.69 9.98
CA LEU A 13 1.44 1.95 8.71
C LEU A 13 2.60 2.47 7.85
N LYS A 14 2.79 3.78 7.77
CA LYS A 14 3.89 4.39 7.01
C LYS A 14 5.26 4.01 7.57
N LEU A 15 5.43 4.00 8.90
CA LEU A 15 6.68 3.59 9.53
C LEU A 15 6.99 2.10 9.28
N LEU A 16 5.97 1.25 9.29
CA LEU A 16 6.12 -0.19 9.05
C LEU A 16 6.39 -0.52 7.57
N SER A 17 6.01 0.35 6.64
CA SER A 17 6.31 0.21 5.20
C SER A 17 7.74 0.63 4.83
N GLY A 18 8.41 1.41 5.68
CA GLY A 18 9.76 1.95 5.39
C GLY A 18 10.88 1.04 5.87
N GLU A 19 10.97 0.82 7.16
CA GLU A 19 12.04 0.04 7.79
C GLU A 19 11.46 -1.00 8.75
N PRO A 20 12.10 -2.15 8.91
CA PRO A 20 11.68 -3.16 9.87
C PRO A 20 11.62 -2.56 11.29
N VAL A 21 10.51 -2.74 11.97
CA VAL A 21 10.30 -2.31 13.35
C VAL A 21 10.30 -3.53 14.25
N ALA A 22 11.37 -3.68 15.04
CA ALA A 22 11.62 -4.90 15.79
C ALA A 22 10.63 -5.16 16.93
N ASN A 23 10.15 -4.08 17.60
CA ASN A 23 9.27 -4.19 18.76
C ASN A 23 8.44 -2.91 18.98
N GLN A 24 7.49 -2.99 19.94
CA GLN A 24 6.60 -1.86 20.26
C GLN A 24 7.33 -0.63 20.82
N ASP A 25 8.43 -0.82 21.54
CA ASP A 25 9.21 0.30 22.08
C ASP A 25 9.94 1.07 20.99
N ASP A 26 10.42 0.38 19.96
CA ASP A 26 11.03 1.01 18.80
C ASP A 26 9.97 1.81 18.01
N LEU A 27 8.80 1.22 17.78
CA LEU A 27 7.69 1.91 17.14
C LEU A 27 7.26 3.15 17.94
N ARG A 28 7.16 3.03 19.25
CA ARG A 28 6.82 4.14 20.14
C ARG A 28 7.85 5.27 20.04
N ARG A 29 9.14 4.95 20.06
CA ARG A 29 10.23 5.94 19.89
C ARG A 29 10.13 6.68 18.57
N ARG A 30 9.90 5.98 17.47
CA ARG A 30 9.74 6.59 16.14
C ARG A 30 8.51 7.51 16.07
N LEU A 31 7.39 7.12 16.68
CA LEU A 31 6.20 7.98 16.80
C LEU A 31 6.48 9.23 17.65
N VAL A 32 7.25 9.13 18.74
CA VAL A 32 7.66 10.28 19.55
C VAL A 32 8.53 11.25 18.74
N HIS A 33 9.44 10.75 17.90
CA HIS A 33 10.25 11.59 17.02
C HIS A 33 9.39 12.33 15.98
N LEU A 34 8.24 11.77 15.59
CA LEU A 34 7.23 12.44 14.77
C LEU A 34 6.30 13.39 15.57
N GLY A 35 6.65 13.68 16.85
CA GLY A 35 5.87 14.55 17.73
C GLY A 35 4.62 13.89 18.32
N MET A 36 4.43 12.58 18.17
CA MET A 36 3.26 11.85 18.65
C MET A 36 3.56 11.07 19.93
N ARG A 37 3.12 11.60 21.08
CA ARG A 37 3.21 10.91 22.36
C ARG A 37 2.08 9.88 22.47
N VAL A 38 2.43 8.61 22.57
CA VAL A 38 1.50 7.51 22.74
C VAL A 38 1.88 6.64 23.92
N THR A 39 0.88 6.17 24.67
CA THR A 39 1.09 5.17 25.72
C THR A 39 1.20 3.78 25.09
N GLN A 40 1.83 2.84 25.79
CA GLN A 40 1.93 1.45 25.36
C GLN A 40 0.52 0.82 25.16
N ALA A 41 -0.43 1.14 26.06
CA ALA A 41 -1.80 0.66 25.95
C ALA A 41 -2.51 1.16 24.67
N THR A 42 -2.31 2.44 24.32
CA THR A 42 -2.87 3.03 23.10
C THR A 42 -2.24 2.40 21.86
N LEU A 43 -0.91 2.24 21.84
CA LEU A 43 -0.20 1.62 20.73
C LEU A 43 -0.62 0.16 20.54
N SER A 44 -0.76 -0.61 21.62
CA SER A 44 -1.22 -2.01 21.56
C SER A 44 -2.63 -2.13 20.99
N ARG A 45 -3.54 -1.20 21.31
CA ARG A 45 -4.88 -1.16 20.72
C ARG A 45 -4.84 -0.83 19.22
N ASP A 46 -4.04 0.18 18.84
CA ASP A 46 -3.88 0.55 17.44
C ASP A 46 -3.35 -0.61 16.60
N LEU A 47 -2.34 -1.34 17.09
CA LEU A 47 -1.78 -2.51 16.40
C LEU A 47 -2.82 -3.62 16.20
N ARG A 48 -3.67 -3.88 17.20
CA ARG A 48 -4.76 -4.86 17.10
C ARG A 48 -5.83 -4.43 16.09
N GLU A 49 -6.24 -3.17 16.12
CA GLU A 49 -7.24 -2.64 15.20
C GLU A 49 -6.73 -2.63 13.74
N LEU A 50 -5.46 -2.37 13.54
CA LEU A 50 -4.79 -2.45 12.25
C LEU A 50 -4.50 -3.89 11.81
N LYS A 51 -4.87 -4.89 12.63
CA LYS A 51 -4.60 -6.31 12.38
C LYS A 51 -3.12 -6.58 12.07
N LEU A 52 -2.24 -5.93 12.82
CA LEU A 52 -0.80 -6.10 12.69
C LEU A 52 -0.34 -7.26 13.57
N VAL A 53 0.42 -8.17 12.99
CA VAL A 53 1.03 -9.32 13.68
C VAL A 53 2.53 -9.16 13.76
N LYS A 54 3.11 -9.65 14.85
CA LYS A 54 4.56 -9.70 15.03
C LYS A 54 5.10 -10.94 14.30
N THR A 55 5.99 -10.71 13.35
CA THR A 55 6.74 -11.77 12.64
C THR A 55 8.21 -11.74 13.06
N SER A 56 9.02 -12.70 12.60
CA SER A 56 10.48 -12.71 12.80
C SER A 56 11.18 -11.47 12.25
N GLU A 57 10.57 -10.81 11.25
CA GLU A 57 11.09 -9.60 10.59
C GLU A 57 10.47 -8.29 11.10
N GLY A 58 9.64 -8.33 12.15
CA GLY A 58 8.96 -7.17 12.72
C GLY A 58 7.43 -7.23 12.60
N TYR A 59 6.77 -6.08 12.74
CA TYR A 59 5.31 -5.98 12.62
C TYR A 59 4.88 -5.89 11.14
N ARG A 60 3.94 -6.75 10.74
CA ARG A 60 3.34 -6.76 9.40
C ARG A 60 1.82 -6.87 9.46
N PRO A 61 1.07 -6.36 8.47
CA PRO A 61 -0.35 -6.61 8.36
C PRO A 61 -0.64 -8.12 8.25
N LEU A 62 -1.69 -8.58 8.93
CA LEU A 62 -2.11 -9.99 8.89
C LEU A 62 -2.39 -10.45 7.45
N SER A 63 -2.91 -9.57 6.60
CA SER A 63 -3.11 -9.83 5.17
C SER A 63 -1.82 -10.12 4.41
N ALA A 64 -0.71 -9.49 4.79
CA ALA A 64 0.61 -9.77 4.19
C ALA A 64 1.20 -11.09 4.72
N ALA A 65 1.00 -11.39 6.00
CA ALA A 65 1.45 -12.65 6.61
C ALA A 65 0.70 -13.87 6.05
N VAL A 66 -0.61 -13.73 5.76
CA VAL A 66 -1.43 -14.78 5.15
C VAL A 66 -1.16 -14.93 3.64
N ALA A 67 -0.73 -13.85 2.96
CA ALA A 67 -0.39 -13.91 1.54
C ALA A 67 0.88 -14.76 1.27
N GLU A 68 1.77 -14.93 2.24
CA GLU A 68 2.92 -15.82 2.14
C GLU A 68 2.54 -17.31 2.22
N GLU A 69 1.38 -17.65 2.83
CA GLU A 69 0.90 -19.03 2.93
C GLU A 69 0.04 -19.49 1.75
N THR A 70 -0.51 -18.56 0.96
CA THR A 70 -1.25 -18.88 -0.27
C THR A 70 -0.35 -18.66 -1.48
N SER A 71 0.53 -19.60 -1.73
CA SER A 71 1.44 -19.59 -2.88
C SER A 71 0.71 -19.76 -4.21
N SER A 72 0.23 -18.66 -4.75
CA SER A 72 -0.03 -18.55 -6.18
C SER A 72 1.26 -18.08 -6.87
N PRO A 73 1.69 -18.69 -7.98
CA PRO A 73 2.98 -18.39 -8.61
C PRO A 73 3.10 -16.99 -9.21
N LEU A 74 2.05 -16.17 -9.17
CA LEU A 74 2.05 -14.81 -9.68
C LEU A 74 1.83 -13.77 -8.56
N PRO A 75 2.56 -12.63 -8.59
CA PRO A 75 2.29 -11.49 -7.70
C PRO A 75 0.82 -11.07 -7.75
N VAL A 76 0.29 -10.56 -6.64
CA VAL A 76 -1.12 -10.12 -6.53
C VAL A 76 -1.47 -9.10 -7.60
N LEU A 77 -0.60 -8.12 -7.84
CA LEU A 77 -0.81 -7.11 -8.88
C LEU A 77 -0.81 -7.72 -10.28
N ALA A 78 0.10 -8.66 -10.58
CA ALA A 78 0.12 -9.32 -11.90
C ALA A 78 -1.18 -10.07 -12.20
N ARG A 79 -1.78 -10.70 -11.19
CA ARG A 79 -3.11 -11.34 -11.33
C ARG A 79 -4.21 -10.32 -11.55
N ALA A 80 -4.23 -9.26 -10.75
CA ALA A 80 -5.24 -8.21 -10.88
C ALA A 80 -5.15 -7.49 -12.24
N LEU A 81 -3.93 -7.24 -12.74
CA LEU A 81 -3.73 -6.70 -14.08
C LEU A 81 -4.28 -7.63 -15.17
N LYS A 82 -3.96 -8.92 -15.11
CA LYS A 82 -4.47 -9.90 -16.10
C LYS A 82 -5.98 -10.06 -16.05
N GLU A 83 -6.58 -9.93 -14.89
CA GLU A 83 -8.02 -10.13 -14.68
C GLU A 83 -8.83 -8.88 -15.07
N PHE A 84 -8.35 -7.69 -14.69
CA PHE A 84 -9.16 -6.47 -14.75
C PHE A 84 -8.67 -5.42 -15.75
N LEU A 85 -7.39 -5.43 -16.18
CA LEU A 85 -6.89 -4.39 -17.04
C LEU A 85 -7.36 -4.57 -18.48
N LEU A 86 -7.95 -3.52 -19.03
CA LEU A 86 -8.32 -3.43 -20.45
C LEU A 86 -7.36 -2.55 -21.25
N ASP A 87 -6.92 -1.43 -20.68
CA ASP A 87 -6.14 -0.45 -21.42
C ASP A 87 -5.33 0.47 -20.48
N PHE A 88 -4.17 0.94 -20.96
CA PHE A 88 -3.36 1.99 -20.34
C PHE A 88 -3.52 3.29 -21.10
N ARG A 89 -3.86 4.38 -20.41
CA ARG A 89 -3.96 5.72 -21.01
C ARG A 89 -3.09 6.71 -20.24
N PRO A 90 -1.88 6.99 -20.74
CA PRO A 90 -1.00 7.96 -20.11
C PRO A 90 -1.48 9.39 -20.33
N ALA A 91 -1.50 10.20 -19.28
CA ALA A 91 -1.88 11.62 -19.31
C ALA A 91 -0.92 12.42 -18.42
N GLN A 92 0.15 12.95 -19.01
CA GLN A 92 1.19 13.68 -18.30
C GLN A 92 1.86 12.82 -17.19
N ASN A 93 1.68 13.19 -15.94
CA ASN A 93 2.09 12.45 -14.75
C ASN A 93 1.01 11.51 -14.21
N LEU A 94 -0.08 11.33 -14.93
CA LEU A 94 -1.18 10.45 -14.56
C LEU A 94 -1.19 9.21 -15.45
N LEU A 95 -1.48 8.06 -14.88
CA LEU A 95 -1.74 6.83 -15.61
C LEU A 95 -3.17 6.39 -15.35
N VAL A 96 -3.97 6.38 -16.41
CA VAL A 96 -5.35 5.90 -16.36
C VAL A 96 -5.35 4.43 -16.76
N LEU A 97 -5.90 3.57 -15.89
CA LEU A 97 -6.15 2.17 -16.20
C LEU A 97 -7.65 1.99 -16.45
N LYS A 98 -8.00 1.44 -17.60
CA LYS A 98 -9.39 1.06 -17.87
C LYS A 98 -9.63 -0.39 -17.47
N THR A 99 -10.79 -0.64 -16.89
CA THR A 99 -11.24 -1.96 -16.42
C THR A 99 -12.68 -2.21 -16.87
N PRO A 100 -13.20 -3.44 -16.78
CA PRO A 100 -14.63 -3.68 -16.80
C PRO A 100 -15.32 -2.99 -15.62
N PRO A 101 -16.65 -2.72 -15.70
CA PRO A 101 -17.42 -2.24 -14.57
C PRO A 101 -17.20 -3.11 -13.31
N GLY A 102 -16.96 -2.47 -12.16
CA GLY A 102 -16.64 -3.14 -10.90
C GLY A 102 -15.19 -3.61 -10.76
N GLY A 103 -14.36 -3.55 -11.81
CA GLY A 103 -12.96 -4.02 -11.78
C GLY A 103 -11.95 -3.00 -11.25
N ALA A 104 -12.34 -1.73 -11.13
CA ALA A 104 -11.41 -0.67 -10.76
C ALA A 104 -10.94 -0.78 -9.29
N GLN A 105 -11.82 -1.06 -8.36
CA GLN A 105 -11.49 -1.13 -6.93
C GLN A 105 -10.48 -2.26 -6.61
N PRO A 106 -10.68 -3.52 -7.04
CA PRO A 106 -9.69 -4.57 -6.77
C PRO A 106 -8.34 -4.31 -7.44
N LEU A 107 -8.32 -3.73 -8.65
CA LEU A 107 -7.07 -3.36 -9.32
C LEU A 107 -6.33 -2.24 -8.58
N ALA A 108 -7.03 -1.19 -8.14
CA ALA A 108 -6.43 -0.10 -7.37
C ALA A 108 -5.86 -0.60 -6.03
N ALA A 109 -6.59 -1.46 -5.32
CA ALA A 109 -6.12 -2.07 -4.08
C ALA A 109 -4.84 -2.90 -4.29
N ALA A 110 -4.73 -3.61 -5.42
CA ALA A 110 -3.52 -4.36 -5.77
C ALA A 110 -2.33 -3.43 -6.08
N VAL A 111 -2.57 -2.29 -6.74
CA VAL A 111 -1.53 -1.26 -6.98
C VAL A 111 -1.06 -0.65 -5.66
N ASP A 112 -1.98 -0.28 -4.77
CA ASP A 112 -1.65 0.30 -3.46
C ASP A 112 -0.85 -0.65 -2.59
N ALA A 113 -1.10 -1.96 -2.67
CA ALA A 113 -0.38 -2.99 -1.93
C ALA A 113 1.10 -3.12 -2.33
N GLU A 114 1.49 -2.68 -3.52
CA GLU A 114 2.90 -2.68 -3.96
C GLU A 114 3.76 -1.61 -3.26
N HIS A 115 3.13 -0.60 -2.67
CA HIS A 115 3.82 0.51 -1.98
C HIS A 115 4.94 1.18 -2.80
N TRP A 116 4.74 1.32 -4.11
CA TRP A 116 5.73 1.93 -4.98
C TRP A 116 5.94 3.40 -4.65
N LYS A 117 7.19 3.79 -4.46
CA LYS A 117 7.59 5.17 -4.11
C LYS A 117 7.19 6.19 -5.18
N GLU A 118 7.07 5.72 -6.42
CA GLU A 118 6.67 6.51 -7.58
C GLU A 118 5.16 6.77 -7.66
N VAL A 119 4.36 6.11 -6.83
CA VAL A 119 2.92 6.32 -6.73
C VAL A 119 2.62 7.30 -5.60
N ALA A 120 2.10 8.47 -5.93
CA ALA A 120 1.63 9.45 -4.95
C ALA A 120 0.28 9.05 -4.36
N GLY A 121 -0.54 8.36 -5.12
CA GLY A 121 -1.85 7.85 -4.73
C GLY A 121 -2.64 7.30 -5.90
N THR A 122 -3.73 6.60 -5.59
CA THR A 122 -4.67 6.06 -6.56
C THR A 122 -6.10 6.54 -6.28
N LEU A 123 -6.90 6.63 -7.34
CA LEU A 123 -8.33 6.87 -7.28
C LEU A 123 -9.04 5.85 -8.15
N ALA A 124 -10.00 5.13 -7.60
CA ALA A 124 -10.78 4.16 -8.34
C ALA A 124 -12.24 4.60 -8.47
N GLY A 125 -12.72 4.61 -9.71
CA GLY A 125 -14.14 4.69 -10.01
C GLY A 125 -14.75 3.31 -10.15
N ASP A 126 -15.71 3.15 -11.06
CA ASP A 126 -16.32 1.85 -11.34
C ASP A 126 -15.50 1.05 -12.37
N ASP A 127 -15.09 1.69 -13.47
CA ASP A 127 -14.37 1.10 -14.62
C ASP A 127 -13.01 1.76 -14.90
N THR A 128 -12.54 2.60 -14.01
CA THR A 128 -11.35 3.43 -14.23
C THR A 128 -10.57 3.58 -12.94
N VAL A 129 -9.25 3.34 -13.00
CA VAL A 129 -8.29 3.66 -11.95
C VAL A 129 -7.41 4.79 -12.44
N LEU A 130 -7.23 5.82 -11.62
CA LEU A 130 -6.28 6.89 -11.84
C LEU A 130 -5.09 6.71 -10.89
N ILE A 131 -3.90 6.54 -11.44
CA ILE A 131 -2.65 6.52 -10.69
C ILE A 131 -1.98 7.89 -10.83
N ILE A 132 -1.71 8.52 -9.70
CA ILE A 132 -1.06 9.83 -9.62
C ILE A 132 0.42 9.60 -9.31
N THR A 133 1.29 10.18 -10.13
CA THR A 133 2.75 10.10 -9.95
C THR A 133 3.37 11.48 -9.88
N PRO A 134 4.57 11.64 -9.28
CA PRO A 134 5.21 12.95 -9.15
C PRO A 134 5.75 13.51 -10.49
N SER A 135 5.92 12.67 -11.51
CA SER A 135 6.49 13.09 -12.79
C SER A 135 6.10 12.17 -13.95
N ARG A 136 6.30 12.65 -15.19
CA ARG A 136 6.11 11.84 -16.40
C ARG A 136 7.04 10.62 -16.44
N SER A 137 8.27 10.77 -15.95
CA SER A 137 9.23 9.67 -15.91
C SER A 137 8.83 8.59 -14.90
N ALA A 138 8.33 8.98 -13.72
CA ALA A 138 7.77 8.05 -12.74
C ALA A 138 6.56 7.31 -13.32
N ARG A 139 5.64 8.01 -13.99
CA ARG A 139 4.50 7.40 -14.67
C ARG A 139 4.94 6.36 -15.71
N ALA A 140 5.93 6.71 -16.56
CA ALA A 140 6.45 5.80 -17.58
C ALA A 140 7.12 4.56 -16.97
N ALA A 141 7.87 4.73 -15.88
CA ALA A 141 8.50 3.62 -15.16
C ALA A 141 7.47 2.64 -14.59
N ILE A 142 6.38 3.16 -13.98
CA ILE A 142 5.28 2.34 -13.44
C ILE A 142 4.56 1.60 -14.56
N GLN A 143 4.22 2.29 -15.65
CA GLN A 143 3.56 1.67 -16.80
C GLN A 143 4.41 0.52 -17.35
N LYS A 144 5.70 0.75 -17.59
CA LYS A 144 6.62 -0.29 -18.08
C LYS A 144 6.67 -1.50 -17.13
N ARG A 145 6.75 -1.26 -15.82
CA ARG A 145 6.76 -2.34 -14.82
C ARG A 145 5.46 -3.17 -14.85
N MET A 146 4.30 -2.53 -15.01
CA MET A 146 3.03 -3.22 -15.16
C MET A 146 2.94 -4.00 -16.48
N GLU A 147 3.43 -3.43 -17.59
CA GLU A 147 3.47 -4.10 -18.89
C GLU A 147 4.37 -5.36 -18.85
N GLU A 148 5.48 -5.31 -18.12
CA GLU A 148 6.36 -6.47 -17.90
C GLU A 148 5.68 -7.58 -17.12
N MET A 149 4.78 -7.25 -16.17
CA MET A 149 3.99 -8.23 -15.40
C MET A 149 2.90 -8.92 -16.24
N LEU A 150 2.52 -8.34 -17.37
CA LEU A 150 1.51 -8.90 -18.28
C LEU A 150 2.10 -9.92 -19.28
N ARG A 151 3.41 -9.91 -19.43
CA ARG A 151 4.14 -10.85 -20.32
C ARG A 151 4.26 -12.23 -19.66
#